data_ea635a8984e08244cdd95a068c4f7d31
#
_entry.id   ea635a8984e08244cdd95a068c4f7d31
#
_cell.length_a   1.000
_cell.length_b   1.000
_cell.length_c   1.000
_cell.angle_alpha   90.00
_cell.angle_beta   90.00
_cell.angle_gamma   90.00
#
_symmetry.space_group_name_H-M   'P 1'
#
loop_
_entity.id
_entity.type
_entity.pdbx_description
1 polymer ?
#
loop_
_entity_poly.entity_id
_entity_poly.type
_entity_poly.pdbx_seq_one_letter_code
_entity_poly.pdbx_strand_id
1 'polypeptide(L)'
;MRVGMCMQALYPLENIEQAMARAMSMQVDSLWAPDHLLGTYHPSLWHKSAWRELVPDSDGWFDPYCLLAKLSNATDLPLGLSVTDGTRRKAVDVARSALTLQHMCKGGFNLGVGSGEAESLVPFGYPFERPVGCLEEFLAELRHILDTGQVPGDTCGRLGLPLESAAGKPRVWVAAHGPRMLRLAGEYADGWLPAWKMTADEYAEKRRVIAQHAANRGRPAPESGLFAPVVLGKSRSQLLEKIDAMPQTKLLAIWVPGEEWERHGFTHPAGRESRGLVDVIVHDMDPQQLLDVAESIPATLLEGLFYLGNVDELLGTFEQFAKAGLEHIVVGDSSGSVGGLAEIAECAPEMQRLCDGLAAL
;
A
#
# COMPACT_ATOMS: atom_id res chain seq x y z
N MET A 1 2.13 -18.54 -5.27
CA MET A 1 2.74 -17.21 -5.45
C MET A 1 3.43 -16.76 -4.15
N ARG A 2 4.26 -15.69 -4.16
CA ARG A 2 4.82 -15.14 -2.93
C ARG A 2 3.76 -14.34 -2.17
N VAL A 3 3.79 -14.43 -0.83
CA VAL A 3 2.85 -13.74 0.05
C VAL A 3 3.61 -12.78 0.96
N GLY A 4 3.33 -11.49 0.85
CA GLY A 4 3.77 -10.47 1.78
C GLY A 4 2.66 -10.05 2.73
N MET A 5 3.03 -9.52 3.90
CA MET A 5 2.08 -8.91 4.83
C MET A 5 2.43 -7.45 5.05
N CYS A 6 1.46 -6.56 4.91
CA CYS A 6 1.62 -5.15 5.26
C CYS A 6 1.21 -4.92 6.71
N MET A 7 2.15 -4.38 7.49
CA MET A 7 1.92 -3.99 8.88
C MET A 7 1.53 -2.51 8.92
N GLN A 8 0.60 -2.15 9.80
CA GLN A 8 0.30 -0.75 10.06
C GLN A 8 1.48 -0.11 10.82
N ALA A 9 2.00 1.02 10.33
CA ALA A 9 3.13 1.72 10.95
C ALA A 9 2.68 2.75 12.01
N LEU A 10 1.62 2.46 12.76
CA LEU A 10 0.96 3.34 13.73
C LEU A 10 1.40 3.04 15.16
N TYR A 11 1.58 4.12 15.96
CA TYR A 11 1.84 4.01 17.40
C TYR A 11 0.67 3.28 18.12
N PRO A 12 0.93 2.44 19.12
CA PRO A 12 2.22 2.18 19.77
C PRO A 12 3.06 1.09 19.05
N LEU A 13 4.37 1.11 19.26
CA LEU A 13 5.33 0.18 18.64
C LEU A 13 5.03 -1.28 18.96
N GLU A 14 4.55 -1.57 20.17
CA GLU A 14 4.22 -2.90 20.64
C GLU A 14 3.18 -3.60 19.75
N ASN A 15 2.22 -2.85 19.22
CA ASN A 15 1.22 -3.38 18.29
C ASN A 15 1.84 -3.80 16.95
N ILE A 16 2.85 -3.05 16.49
CA ILE A 16 3.58 -3.36 15.26
C ILE A 16 4.43 -4.61 15.45
N GLU A 17 5.13 -4.71 16.58
CA GLU A 17 5.95 -5.89 16.92
C GLU A 17 5.07 -7.16 17.06
N GLN A 18 3.88 -7.04 17.63
CA GLN A 18 2.90 -8.13 17.69
C GLN A 18 2.35 -8.51 16.31
N ALA A 19 2.02 -7.52 15.45
CA ALA A 19 1.58 -7.77 14.08
C ALA A 19 2.66 -8.47 13.26
N MET A 20 3.92 -8.04 13.42
CA MET A 20 5.07 -8.68 12.80
C MET A 20 5.24 -10.14 13.26
N ALA A 21 5.18 -10.40 14.57
CA ALA A 21 5.29 -11.75 15.11
C ALA A 21 4.19 -12.67 14.57
N ARG A 22 2.95 -12.17 14.45
CA ARG A 22 1.83 -12.91 13.81
C ARG A 22 2.11 -13.19 12.33
N ALA A 23 2.52 -12.18 11.56
CA ALA A 23 2.84 -12.36 10.15
C ALA A 23 3.96 -13.40 9.93
N MET A 24 5.00 -13.37 10.76
CA MET A 24 6.08 -14.37 10.72
C MET A 24 5.58 -15.78 11.05
N SER A 25 4.63 -15.93 11.98
CA SER A 25 4.03 -17.25 12.27
C SER A 25 3.20 -17.80 11.11
N MET A 26 2.71 -16.94 10.23
CA MET A 26 1.97 -17.30 8.99
C MET A 26 2.89 -17.71 7.84
N GLN A 27 4.21 -17.75 8.04
CA GLN A 27 5.21 -18.16 7.04
C GLN A 27 5.16 -17.30 5.74
N VAL A 28 4.93 -16.00 5.89
CA VAL A 28 4.94 -15.08 4.74
C VAL A 28 6.36 -14.87 4.19
N ASP A 29 6.46 -14.46 2.93
CA ASP A 29 7.72 -14.27 2.21
C ASP A 29 8.33 -12.88 2.39
N SER A 30 7.57 -11.89 2.87
CA SER A 30 8.03 -10.52 3.05
C SER A 30 7.11 -9.72 3.98
N LEU A 31 7.68 -8.67 4.60
CA LEU A 31 6.95 -7.74 5.47
C LEU A 31 7.05 -6.32 4.90
N TRP A 32 5.95 -5.59 4.93
CA TRP A 32 5.83 -4.26 4.35
C TRP A 32 5.25 -3.26 5.33
N ALA A 33 5.61 -1.98 5.18
CA ALA A 33 5.06 -0.87 5.95
C ALA A 33 4.69 0.31 5.04
N PRO A 34 3.57 1.00 5.29
CA PRO A 34 3.18 2.21 4.56
C PRO A 34 3.98 3.43 5.05
N ASP A 35 3.96 4.51 4.27
CA ASP A 35 4.60 5.80 4.60
C ASP A 35 3.59 6.95 4.52
N HIS A 36 2.73 7.06 5.54
CA HIS A 36 1.77 8.15 5.70
C HIS A 36 2.24 9.18 6.74
N LEU A 37 1.71 10.39 6.67
CA LEU A 37 1.85 11.45 7.67
C LEU A 37 0.53 11.71 8.41
N LEU A 38 -0.60 11.58 7.72
CA LEU A 38 -1.94 11.69 8.30
C LEU A 38 -2.68 10.36 8.17
N GLY A 39 -3.66 10.18 9.03
CA GLY A 39 -4.50 8.99 9.05
C GLY A 39 -5.65 9.06 8.04
N THR A 40 -6.28 7.91 7.86
CA THR A 40 -7.40 7.73 6.93
C THR A 40 -8.75 8.15 7.51
N TYR A 41 -8.79 8.68 8.72
CA TYR A 41 -9.99 9.16 9.41
C TYR A 41 -9.86 10.64 9.76
N HIS A 42 -10.97 11.36 9.72
CA HIS A 42 -11.03 12.70 10.30
C HIS A 42 -10.74 12.62 11.82
N PRO A 43 -9.78 13.39 12.37
CA PRO A 43 -9.33 13.23 13.77
C PRO A 43 -10.47 13.33 14.80
N SER A 44 -11.43 14.24 14.59
CA SER A 44 -12.58 14.38 15.49
C SER A 44 -13.54 13.18 15.47
N LEU A 45 -13.47 12.32 14.45
CA LEU A 45 -14.28 11.12 14.33
C LEU A 45 -13.53 9.84 14.74
N TRP A 46 -12.24 9.92 15.04
CA TRP A 46 -11.42 8.77 15.41
C TRP A 46 -11.99 7.98 16.60
N HIS A 47 -12.62 8.67 17.56
CA HIS A 47 -13.28 8.06 18.70
C HIS A 47 -14.41 7.08 18.33
N LYS A 48 -14.92 7.12 17.09
CA LYS A 48 -15.94 6.21 16.54
C LYS A 48 -15.32 5.00 15.82
N SER A 49 -14.04 5.05 15.46
CA SER A 49 -13.34 3.94 14.80
C SER A 49 -13.17 2.75 15.73
N ALA A 50 -13.32 1.53 15.17
CA ALA A 50 -13.01 0.30 15.88
C ALA A 50 -11.50 0.16 16.19
N TRP A 51 -10.64 0.85 15.45
CA TRP A 51 -9.18 0.86 15.65
C TRP A 51 -8.72 1.67 16.87
N ARG A 52 -9.56 2.56 17.43
CA ARG A 52 -9.16 3.48 18.51
C ARG A 52 -8.64 2.78 19.77
N GLU A 53 -9.06 1.52 20.00
CA GLU A 53 -8.60 0.73 21.15
C GLU A 53 -7.14 0.28 20.99
N LEU A 54 -6.69 0.11 19.76
CA LEU A 54 -5.32 -0.28 19.41
C LEU A 54 -4.43 0.93 19.13
N VAL A 55 -4.98 1.96 18.52
CA VAL A 55 -4.27 3.13 18.02
C VAL A 55 -4.88 4.39 18.65
N PRO A 56 -4.20 5.05 19.59
CA PRO A 56 -4.73 6.21 20.30
C PRO A 56 -5.03 7.41 19.40
N ASP A 57 -4.23 7.60 18.35
CA ASP A 57 -4.32 8.70 17.40
C ASP A 57 -4.14 8.18 15.95
N SER A 58 -5.09 8.53 15.06
CA SER A 58 -5.05 8.13 13.65
C SER A 58 -3.81 8.65 12.90
N ASP A 59 -3.22 9.74 13.38
CA ASP A 59 -2.09 10.41 12.76
C ASP A 59 -0.73 10.01 13.38
N GLY A 60 -0.74 9.05 14.29
CA GLY A 60 0.44 8.58 15.02
C GLY A 60 1.37 7.68 14.20
N TRP A 61 1.72 8.05 12.97
CA TRP A 61 2.56 7.27 12.08
C TRP A 61 4.05 7.37 12.44
N PHE A 62 4.72 6.22 12.46
CA PHE A 62 6.18 6.17 12.53
C PHE A 62 6.81 6.46 11.16
N ASP A 63 8.00 7.10 11.16
CA ASP A 63 8.84 7.09 9.95
C ASP A 63 9.19 5.65 9.58
N PRO A 64 8.80 5.17 8.38
CA PRO A 64 8.93 3.76 8.07
C PRO A 64 10.38 3.31 7.88
N TYR A 65 11.30 4.18 7.50
CA TYR A 65 12.73 3.81 7.41
C TYR A 65 13.32 3.53 8.79
N CYS A 66 12.99 4.39 9.79
CA CYS A 66 13.40 4.16 11.17
C CYS A 66 12.75 2.92 11.76
N LEU A 67 11.45 2.72 11.49
CA LEU A 67 10.70 1.55 11.93
C LEU A 67 11.30 0.26 11.34
N LEU A 68 11.49 0.19 10.02
CA LEU A 68 12.04 -1.00 9.35
C LEU A 68 13.48 -1.28 9.77
N ALA A 69 14.30 -0.25 10.02
CA ALA A 69 15.62 -0.43 10.60
C ALA A 69 15.58 -1.08 12.00
N LYS A 70 14.62 -0.69 12.85
CA LYS A 70 14.39 -1.33 14.15
C LYS A 70 13.95 -2.80 13.98
N LEU A 71 13.02 -3.07 13.06
CA LEU A 71 12.43 -4.39 12.86
C LEU A 71 13.38 -5.36 12.15
N SER A 72 14.38 -4.88 11.40
CA SER A 72 15.36 -5.71 10.67
C SER A 72 16.14 -6.68 11.55
N ASN A 73 16.27 -6.38 12.84
CA ASN A 73 16.94 -7.26 13.79
C ASN A 73 16.06 -8.44 14.28
N ALA A 74 14.76 -8.41 14.01
CA ALA A 74 13.82 -9.40 14.52
C ALA A 74 13.39 -10.43 13.45
N THR A 75 13.84 -10.25 12.19
CA THR A 75 13.48 -11.15 11.09
C THR A 75 14.58 -11.27 10.04
N ASP A 76 14.61 -12.39 9.35
CA ASP A 76 15.45 -12.62 8.17
C ASP A 76 14.67 -12.41 6.86
N LEU A 77 13.36 -12.08 6.93
CA LEU A 77 12.53 -11.82 5.75
C LEU A 77 12.92 -10.51 5.07
N PRO A 78 12.71 -10.39 3.76
CA PRO A 78 12.76 -9.11 3.07
C PRO A 78 11.79 -8.11 3.70
N LEU A 79 12.26 -6.88 3.94
CA LEU A 79 11.41 -5.78 4.40
C LEU A 79 11.13 -4.81 3.26
N GLY A 80 9.98 -4.14 3.27
CA GLY A 80 9.60 -3.24 2.20
C GLY A 80 8.74 -2.05 2.61
N LEU A 81 8.68 -1.06 1.73
CA LEU A 81 7.75 0.07 1.80
C LEU A 81 6.61 -0.12 0.80
N SER A 82 5.37 0.11 1.23
CA SER A 82 4.18 0.01 0.39
C SER A 82 3.24 1.23 0.56
N VAL A 83 3.58 2.42 0.06
CA VAL A 83 4.78 2.88 -0.63
C VAL A 83 5.17 4.27 -0.12
N THR A 84 6.40 4.73 -0.30
CA THR A 84 6.78 6.14 -0.11
C THR A 84 6.52 6.96 -1.39
N ASP A 85 6.71 8.28 -1.33
CA ASP A 85 6.58 9.17 -2.49
C ASP A 85 7.91 9.76 -2.95
N GLY A 86 7.89 10.29 -4.19
CA GLY A 86 9.04 10.95 -4.80
C GLY A 86 9.10 12.47 -4.57
N THR A 87 8.33 13.03 -3.60
CA THR A 87 8.20 14.47 -3.38
C THR A 87 8.81 14.92 -2.05
N ARG A 88 8.50 14.21 -0.95
CA ARG A 88 8.94 14.60 0.41
C ARG A 88 10.44 14.48 0.62
N ARG A 89 11.10 13.58 -0.07
CA ARG A 89 12.53 13.30 0.11
C ARG A 89 13.25 13.33 -1.23
N LYS A 90 14.49 13.83 -1.26
CA LYS A 90 15.33 13.79 -2.46
C LYS A 90 15.73 12.34 -2.81
N ALA A 91 15.91 12.05 -4.08
CA ALA A 91 16.30 10.71 -4.54
C ALA A 91 17.61 10.21 -3.88
N VAL A 92 18.58 11.08 -3.62
CA VAL A 92 19.82 10.72 -2.95
C VAL A 92 19.62 10.31 -1.49
N ASP A 93 18.68 10.95 -0.75
CA ASP A 93 18.37 10.59 0.63
C ASP A 93 17.65 9.24 0.69
N VAL A 94 16.72 9.01 -0.23
CA VAL A 94 16.00 7.74 -0.35
C VAL A 94 16.95 6.61 -0.79
N ALA A 95 17.84 6.85 -1.75
CA ALA A 95 18.86 5.90 -2.18
C ALA A 95 19.78 5.50 -1.00
N ARG A 96 20.23 6.49 -0.21
CA ARG A 96 21.04 6.23 0.99
C ARG A 96 20.29 5.37 2.02
N SER A 97 19.03 5.71 2.29
CA SER A 97 18.18 4.94 3.21
C SER A 97 17.94 3.53 2.70
N ALA A 98 17.63 3.37 1.40
CA ALA A 98 17.44 2.06 0.78
C ALA A 98 18.70 1.18 0.83
N LEU A 99 19.87 1.74 0.54
CA LEU A 99 21.14 1.03 0.68
C LEU A 99 21.43 0.67 2.14
N THR A 100 21.14 1.56 3.08
CA THR A 100 21.30 1.28 4.52
C THR A 100 20.44 0.09 4.93
N LEU A 101 19.14 0.11 4.59
CA LEU A 101 18.23 -0.99 4.89
C LEU A 101 18.60 -2.26 4.15
N GLN A 102 19.09 -2.18 2.90
CA GLN A 102 19.59 -3.34 2.16
C GLN A 102 20.71 -4.08 2.89
N HIS A 103 21.58 -3.35 3.60
CA HIS A 103 22.66 -3.93 4.41
C HIS A 103 22.22 -4.36 5.82
N MET A 104 21.13 -3.79 6.34
CA MET A 104 20.57 -4.15 7.65
C MET A 104 19.61 -5.34 7.58
N CYS A 105 18.85 -5.47 6.49
CA CYS A 105 17.85 -6.53 6.29
C CYS A 105 18.52 -7.75 5.65
N LYS A 106 18.56 -8.89 6.33
CA LYS A 106 19.19 -10.11 5.80
C LYS A 106 18.52 -10.63 4.52
N GLY A 107 17.19 -10.52 4.42
CA GLY A 107 16.43 -10.86 3.23
C GLY A 107 16.43 -9.79 2.13
N GLY A 108 17.07 -8.63 2.36
CA GLY A 108 17.08 -7.49 1.45
C GLY A 108 15.95 -6.51 1.67
N PHE A 109 15.91 -5.46 0.84
CA PHE A 109 14.98 -4.34 0.97
C PHE A 109 14.22 -4.05 -0.33
N ASN A 110 12.90 -3.94 -0.22
CA ASN A 110 11.97 -3.56 -1.28
C ASN A 110 11.54 -2.10 -1.08
N LEU A 111 12.03 -1.21 -1.94
CA LEU A 111 11.67 0.20 -1.94
C LEU A 111 10.44 0.43 -2.80
N GLY A 112 9.26 0.46 -2.21
CA GLY A 112 8.04 0.85 -2.91
C GLY A 112 7.92 2.38 -3.04
N VAL A 113 7.60 2.87 -4.24
CA VAL A 113 7.48 4.30 -4.55
C VAL A 113 6.19 4.57 -5.33
N GLY A 114 5.49 5.64 -4.97
CA GLY A 114 4.30 6.15 -5.64
C GLY A 114 4.41 7.64 -5.97
N SER A 115 3.37 8.17 -6.59
CA SER A 115 3.30 9.61 -6.93
C SER A 115 2.98 10.50 -5.72
N GLY A 116 2.69 9.90 -4.56
CA GLY A 116 2.22 10.60 -3.37
C GLY A 116 0.71 10.82 -3.35
N GLU A 117 0.23 11.19 -2.20
CA GLU A 117 -1.17 11.44 -1.86
C GLU A 117 -1.30 12.84 -1.26
N ALA A 118 -2.39 13.55 -1.59
CA ALA A 118 -2.58 14.95 -1.18
C ALA A 118 -2.53 15.09 0.35
N GLU A 119 -3.10 14.15 1.10
CA GLU A 119 -3.13 14.17 2.57
C GLU A 119 -1.74 14.17 3.22
N SER A 120 -0.79 13.43 2.63
CA SER A 120 0.58 13.34 3.15
C SER A 120 1.51 14.44 2.61
N LEU A 121 1.04 15.28 1.70
CA LEU A 121 1.85 16.31 1.05
C LEU A 121 1.35 17.72 1.33
N VAL A 122 0.12 18.04 0.97
CA VAL A 122 -0.41 19.41 0.98
C VAL A 122 -0.45 20.05 2.38
N PRO A 123 -0.96 19.37 3.43
CA PRO A 123 -1.00 19.95 4.77
C PRO A 123 0.39 20.25 5.36
N PHE A 124 1.44 19.61 4.83
CA PHE A 124 2.83 19.79 5.27
C PHE A 124 3.64 20.73 4.37
N GLY A 125 2.99 21.40 3.40
CA GLY A 125 3.61 22.38 2.53
C GLY A 125 4.42 21.79 1.37
N TYR A 126 4.26 20.51 1.06
CA TYR A 126 4.85 19.87 -0.12
C TYR A 126 3.99 20.12 -1.38
N PRO A 127 4.60 20.31 -2.56
CA PRO A 127 3.86 20.51 -3.81
C PRO A 127 3.13 19.25 -4.26
N PHE A 128 1.93 19.42 -4.84
CA PHE A 128 1.12 18.32 -5.39
C PHE A 128 0.57 18.60 -6.81
N GLU A 129 1.05 19.65 -7.49
CA GLU A 129 0.53 20.05 -8.80
C GLU A 129 0.94 19.10 -9.94
N ARG A 130 2.12 18.44 -9.81
CA ARG A 130 2.69 17.56 -10.84
C ARG A 130 3.16 16.22 -10.28
N PRO A 131 2.35 15.48 -9.52
CA PRO A 131 2.84 14.33 -8.74
C PRO A 131 3.51 13.25 -9.62
N VAL A 132 2.95 12.92 -10.78
CA VAL A 132 3.55 11.94 -11.72
C VAL A 132 4.82 12.49 -12.38
N GLY A 133 4.91 13.81 -12.62
CA GLY A 133 6.11 14.44 -13.15
C GLY A 133 7.26 14.42 -12.15
N CYS A 134 6.97 14.75 -10.90
CA CYS A 134 7.95 14.67 -9.82
C CYS A 134 8.44 13.22 -9.62
N LEU A 135 7.53 12.25 -9.66
CA LEU A 135 7.91 10.83 -9.57
C LEU A 135 8.82 10.40 -10.74
N GLU A 136 8.56 10.87 -11.97
CA GLU A 136 9.40 10.53 -13.14
C GLU A 136 10.84 11.03 -12.96
N GLU A 137 10.99 12.30 -12.57
CA GLU A 137 12.28 12.91 -12.28
C GLU A 137 13.00 12.18 -11.12
N PHE A 138 12.27 11.90 -10.05
CA PHE A 138 12.75 11.15 -8.90
C PHE A 138 13.23 9.74 -9.26
N LEU A 139 12.44 8.97 -10.02
CA LEU A 139 12.79 7.59 -10.40
C LEU A 139 14.02 7.54 -11.30
N ALA A 140 14.17 8.50 -12.21
CA ALA A 140 15.33 8.60 -13.10
C ALA A 140 16.61 8.85 -12.27
N GLU A 141 16.57 9.79 -11.33
CA GLU A 141 17.70 10.10 -10.44
C GLU A 141 17.97 8.92 -9.47
N LEU A 142 16.93 8.38 -8.83
CA LEU A 142 17.05 7.25 -7.91
C LEU A 142 17.71 6.04 -8.56
N ARG A 143 17.25 5.66 -9.75
CA ARG A 143 17.81 4.51 -10.49
C ARG A 143 19.28 4.74 -10.82
N HIS A 144 19.61 5.94 -11.32
CA HIS A 144 21.01 6.29 -11.61
C HIS A 144 21.90 6.13 -10.35
N ILE A 145 21.43 6.65 -9.20
CA ILE A 145 22.21 6.56 -7.94
C ILE A 145 22.35 5.10 -7.48
N LEU A 146 21.26 4.31 -7.53
CA LEU A 146 21.31 2.89 -7.11
C LEU A 146 22.15 2.02 -8.05
N ASP A 147 22.32 2.41 -9.31
CA ASP A 147 23.13 1.68 -10.29
C ASP A 147 24.61 2.08 -10.28
N THR A 148 24.91 3.34 -9.97
CA THR A 148 26.28 3.90 -10.10
C THR A 148 26.90 4.37 -8.79
N GLY A 149 26.09 4.60 -7.76
CA GLY A 149 26.49 5.27 -6.52
C GLY A 149 26.66 6.79 -6.65
N GLN A 150 26.44 7.37 -7.83
CA GLN A 150 26.72 8.77 -8.15
C GLN A 150 25.42 9.57 -8.32
N VAL A 151 25.43 10.83 -7.90
CA VAL A 151 24.37 11.77 -8.25
C VAL A 151 24.53 12.19 -9.71
N PRO A 152 23.45 12.28 -10.53
CA PRO A 152 23.55 12.72 -11.92
C PRO A 152 24.15 14.11 -12.06
N GLY A 153 24.85 14.36 -13.18
CA GLY A 153 25.45 15.65 -13.52
C GLY A 153 26.94 15.75 -13.16
N ASP A 154 27.52 16.93 -13.40
CA ASP A 154 28.94 17.22 -13.11
C ASP A 154 29.10 17.64 -11.64
N THR A 155 29.03 16.66 -10.73
CA THR A 155 29.13 16.87 -9.28
C THR A 155 30.07 15.83 -8.64
N CYS A 156 30.60 16.15 -7.46
CA CYS A 156 31.36 15.18 -6.66
C CYS A 156 30.44 14.31 -5.75
N GLY A 157 29.09 14.46 -5.88
CA GLY A 157 28.11 13.77 -5.06
C GLY A 157 28.09 12.26 -5.29
N ARG A 158 28.50 11.48 -4.29
CA ARG A 158 28.44 10.01 -4.35
C ARG A 158 28.08 9.38 -3.00
N LEU A 159 27.43 8.23 -3.04
CA LEU A 159 27.25 7.38 -1.88
C LEU A 159 28.40 6.38 -1.77
N GLY A 160 28.99 6.27 -0.57
CA GLY A 160 30.12 5.38 -0.32
C GLY A 160 29.73 3.98 0.18
N LEU A 161 28.42 3.72 0.39
CA LEU A 161 27.94 2.37 0.74
C LEU A 161 28.07 1.45 -0.48
N PRO A 162 28.40 0.14 -0.28
CA PRO A 162 28.29 -0.84 -1.35
C PRO A 162 26.88 -0.85 -1.93
N LEU A 163 26.76 -0.93 -3.26
CA LEU A 163 25.45 -0.91 -3.95
C LEU A 163 24.71 -2.24 -3.81
N GLU A 164 25.39 -3.28 -3.36
CA GLU A 164 24.84 -4.63 -3.18
C GLU A 164 25.23 -5.16 -1.79
N SER A 165 24.31 -5.89 -1.17
CA SER A 165 24.54 -6.73 0.01
C SER A 165 24.57 -8.22 -0.40
N ALA A 166 24.65 -9.13 0.58
CA ALA A 166 24.49 -10.56 0.34
C ALA A 166 23.10 -10.92 -0.29
N ALA A 167 22.08 -10.09 -0.05
CA ALA A 167 20.75 -10.22 -0.65
C ALA A 167 20.59 -9.49 -2.01
N GLY A 168 21.68 -9.00 -2.61
CA GLY A 168 21.67 -8.24 -3.87
C GLY A 168 21.49 -6.74 -3.68
N LYS A 169 20.89 -6.08 -4.69
CA LYS A 169 20.55 -4.65 -4.66
C LYS A 169 19.19 -4.41 -4.04
N PRO A 170 18.91 -3.21 -3.47
CA PRO A 170 17.55 -2.84 -3.11
C PRO A 170 16.67 -2.85 -4.37
N ARG A 171 15.49 -3.46 -4.27
CA ARG A 171 14.55 -3.57 -5.39
C ARG A 171 13.58 -2.39 -5.36
N VAL A 172 13.40 -1.71 -6.50
CA VAL A 172 12.46 -0.60 -6.65
C VAL A 172 11.12 -1.13 -7.14
N TRP A 173 10.08 -0.92 -6.35
CA TRP A 173 8.69 -1.24 -6.69
C TRP A 173 7.92 0.04 -6.98
N VAL A 174 7.09 0.06 -8.03
CA VAL A 174 6.31 1.25 -8.39
C VAL A 174 4.82 0.96 -8.28
N ALA A 175 4.11 1.76 -7.49
CA ALA A 175 2.65 1.77 -7.45
C ALA A 175 2.13 2.52 -8.70
N ALA A 176 1.58 1.79 -9.67
CA ALA A 176 1.21 2.35 -10.96
C ALA A 176 -0.18 1.88 -11.41
N HIS A 177 -1.02 2.83 -11.91
CA HIS A 177 -2.38 2.57 -12.37
C HIS A 177 -2.67 3.16 -13.75
N GLY A 178 -2.42 4.46 -13.95
CA GLY A 178 -2.67 5.16 -15.21
C GLY A 178 -1.54 4.96 -16.23
N PRO A 179 -1.78 5.26 -17.51
CA PRO A 179 -0.84 4.94 -18.61
C PRO A 179 0.57 5.50 -18.40
N ARG A 180 0.70 6.75 -17.91
CA ARG A 180 2.01 7.35 -17.64
C ARG A 180 2.73 6.63 -16.50
N MET A 181 2.02 6.23 -15.43
CA MET A 181 2.58 5.49 -14.31
C MET A 181 3.00 4.08 -14.73
N LEU A 182 2.21 3.38 -15.58
CA LEU A 182 2.57 2.06 -16.11
C LEU A 182 3.85 2.12 -16.95
N ARG A 183 4.04 3.20 -17.74
CA ARG A 183 5.30 3.45 -18.46
C ARG A 183 6.47 3.57 -17.48
N LEU A 184 6.33 4.36 -16.41
CA LEU A 184 7.39 4.54 -15.40
C LEU A 184 7.72 3.22 -14.68
N ALA A 185 6.71 2.42 -14.37
CA ALA A 185 6.94 1.08 -13.81
C ALA A 185 7.79 0.21 -14.75
N GLY A 186 7.49 0.18 -16.04
CA GLY A 186 8.29 -0.56 -17.03
C GLY A 186 9.72 -0.02 -17.17
N GLU A 187 9.88 1.30 -17.19
CA GLU A 187 11.19 1.93 -17.43
C GLU A 187 12.14 1.87 -16.23
N TYR A 188 11.62 1.89 -14.99
CA TYR A 188 12.44 2.08 -13.79
C TYR A 188 12.28 1.02 -12.70
N ALA A 189 11.17 0.25 -12.68
CA ALA A 189 10.90 -0.65 -11.57
C ALA A 189 11.53 -2.04 -11.72
N ASP A 190 11.76 -2.70 -10.59
CA ASP A 190 12.05 -4.13 -10.47
C ASP A 190 10.80 -4.91 -10.05
N GLY A 191 9.77 -4.21 -9.55
CA GLY A 191 8.46 -4.73 -9.20
C GLY A 191 7.35 -3.70 -9.44
N TRP A 192 6.14 -4.16 -9.74
CA TRP A 192 4.93 -3.36 -9.87
C TRP A 192 3.98 -3.72 -8.72
N LEU A 193 3.53 -2.72 -7.95
CA LEU A 193 2.67 -2.91 -6.76
C LEU A 193 1.43 -2.00 -6.83
N PRO A 194 0.41 -2.32 -7.63
CA PRO A 194 -0.83 -1.57 -7.65
C PRO A 194 -1.64 -1.83 -6.38
N ALA A 195 -2.40 -0.83 -5.90
CA ALA A 195 -3.26 -0.93 -4.72
C ALA A 195 -4.76 -0.77 -5.03
N TRP A 196 -5.11 -0.19 -6.21
CA TRP A 196 -6.50 0.04 -6.58
C TRP A 196 -7.16 -1.24 -7.07
N LYS A 197 -8.46 -1.37 -6.75
CA LYS A 197 -9.28 -2.47 -7.26
C LYS A 197 -9.31 -2.43 -8.78
N MET A 198 -9.19 -3.60 -9.37
CA MET A 198 -9.30 -3.84 -10.81
C MET A 198 -9.71 -5.30 -11.05
N THR A 199 -10.16 -5.60 -12.23
CA THR A 199 -10.41 -6.98 -12.65
C THR A 199 -9.11 -7.70 -12.99
N ALA A 200 -9.11 -9.04 -13.01
CA ALA A 200 -7.96 -9.83 -13.42
C ALA A 200 -7.57 -9.58 -14.90
N ASP A 201 -8.55 -9.30 -15.76
CA ASP A 201 -8.30 -8.96 -17.17
C ASP A 201 -7.60 -7.60 -17.31
N GLU A 202 -8.06 -6.58 -16.55
CA GLU A 202 -7.39 -5.27 -16.50
C GLU A 202 -5.97 -5.40 -15.93
N TYR A 203 -5.78 -6.26 -14.93
CA TYR A 203 -4.47 -6.56 -14.37
C TYR A 203 -3.52 -7.15 -15.43
N ALA A 204 -3.98 -8.17 -16.16
CA ALA A 204 -3.21 -8.80 -17.23
C ALA A 204 -2.81 -7.79 -18.33
N GLU A 205 -3.75 -6.92 -18.74
CA GLU A 205 -3.47 -5.88 -19.74
C GLU A 205 -2.45 -4.85 -19.24
N LYS A 206 -2.59 -4.35 -18.02
CA LYS A 206 -1.63 -3.41 -17.43
C LYS A 206 -0.23 -4.04 -17.31
N ARG A 207 -0.16 -5.32 -16.89
CA ARG A 207 1.09 -6.09 -16.83
C ARG A 207 1.76 -6.18 -18.21
N ARG A 208 0.98 -6.46 -19.27
CA ARG A 208 1.47 -6.49 -20.66
C ARG A 208 2.03 -5.14 -21.09
N VAL A 209 1.34 -4.03 -20.78
CA VAL A 209 1.81 -2.66 -21.07
C VAL A 209 3.13 -2.37 -20.36
N ILE A 210 3.25 -2.72 -19.07
CA ILE A 210 4.50 -2.54 -18.31
C ILE A 210 5.64 -3.34 -18.93
N ALA A 211 5.41 -4.61 -19.27
CA ALA A 211 6.43 -5.47 -19.89
C ALA A 211 6.91 -4.91 -21.24
N GLN A 212 6.01 -4.33 -22.05
CA GLN A 212 6.39 -3.68 -23.31
C GLN A 212 7.30 -2.46 -23.07
N HIS A 213 7.00 -1.61 -22.07
CA HIS A 213 7.84 -0.47 -21.72
C HIS A 213 9.21 -0.90 -21.17
N ALA A 214 9.26 -1.97 -20.37
CA ALA A 214 10.52 -2.55 -19.90
C ALA A 214 11.38 -3.05 -21.07
N ALA A 215 10.79 -3.80 -22.01
CA ALA A 215 11.47 -4.31 -23.20
C ALA A 215 12.03 -3.17 -24.09
N ASN A 216 11.29 -2.07 -24.25
CA ASN A 216 11.73 -0.89 -24.99
C ASN A 216 12.98 -0.22 -24.37
N ARG A 217 13.21 -0.43 -23.07
CA ARG A 217 14.40 0.03 -22.32
C ARG A 217 15.47 -1.05 -22.18
N GLY A 218 15.29 -2.22 -22.79
CA GLY A 218 16.23 -3.34 -22.65
C GLY A 218 16.26 -3.93 -21.23
N ARG A 219 15.18 -3.77 -20.45
CA ARG A 219 15.05 -4.28 -19.07
C ARG A 219 14.17 -5.54 -19.04
N PRO A 220 14.39 -6.44 -18.08
CA PRO A 220 13.42 -7.48 -17.80
C PRO A 220 12.09 -6.87 -17.34
N ALA A 221 10.99 -7.59 -17.58
CA ALA A 221 9.70 -7.18 -17.04
C ALA A 221 9.75 -7.16 -15.50
N PRO A 222 9.20 -6.12 -14.86
CA PRO A 222 9.11 -6.09 -13.40
C PRO A 222 8.29 -7.25 -12.85
N GLU A 223 8.64 -7.72 -11.66
CA GLU A 223 7.82 -8.66 -10.91
C GLU A 223 6.42 -8.10 -10.70
N SER A 224 5.40 -8.93 -10.95
CA SER A 224 4.00 -8.53 -10.91
C SER A 224 3.44 -8.70 -9.50
N GLY A 225 3.27 -7.59 -8.77
CA GLY A 225 2.69 -7.54 -7.43
C GLY A 225 1.25 -7.05 -7.40
N LEU A 226 0.63 -7.17 -6.23
CA LEU A 226 -0.66 -6.57 -5.90
C LEU A 226 -0.70 -6.26 -4.40
N PHE A 227 -0.99 -5.03 -4.02
CA PHE A 227 -1.36 -4.71 -2.65
C PHE A 227 -2.87 -4.97 -2.49
N ALA A 228 -3.23 -5.85 -1.56
CA ALA A 228 -4.59 -6.31 -1.35
C ALA A 228 -5.06 -6.02 0.09
N PRO A 229 -5.80 -4.93 0.33
CA PRO A 229 -6.49 -4.72 1.61
C PRO A 229 -7.64 -5.74 1.72
N VAL A 230 -7.55 -6.63 2.70
CA VAL A 230 -8.47 -7.74 2.90
C VAL A 230 -9.28 -7.54 4.19
N VAL A 231 -10.58 -7.79 4.12
CA VAL A 231 -11.45 -7.92 5.30
C VAL A 231 -12.03 -9.33 5.30
N LEU A 232 -11.61 -10.13 6.28
CA LEU A 232 -12.08 -11.49 6.48
C LEU A 232 -13.37 -11.53 7.31
N GLY A 233 -14.24 -12.49 7.01
CA GLY A 233 -15.44 -12.80 7.76
C GLY A 233 -16.02 -14.14 7.34
N LYS A 234 -17.22 -14.47 7.84
CA LYS A 234 -17.89 -15.77 7.54
C LYS A 234 -18.37 -15.85 6.09
N SER A 235 -18.75 -14.73 5.49
CA SER A 235 -19.07 -14.59 4.07
C SER A 235 -19.08 -13.11 3.69
N ARG A 236 -18.95 -12.81 2.38
CA ARG A 236 -19.10 -11.46 1.82
C ARG A 236 -20.45 -10.82 2.22
N SER A 237 -21.55 -11.55 2.11
CA SER A 237 -22.88 -11.01 2.42
C SER A 237 -23.02 -10.61 3.89
N GLN A 238 -22.55 -11.44 4.83
CA GLN A 238 -22.58 -11.11 6.25
C GLN A 238 -21.66 -9.94 6.61
N LEU A 239 -20.49 -9.84 5.97
CA LEU A 239 -19.62 -8.67 6.15
C LEU A 239 -20.31 -7.37 5.71
N LEU A 240 -20.95 -7.38 4.55
CA LEU A 240 -21.69 -6.21 4.05
C LEU A 240 -22.84 -5.83 4.99
N GLU A 241 -23.62 -6.78 5.47
CA GLU A 241 -24.69 -6.55 6.48
C GLU A 241 -24.13 -5.94 7.78
N LYS A 242 -23.00 -6.47 8.26
CA LYS A 242 -22.33 -5.97 9.46
C LYS A 242 -21.82 -4.54 9.23
N ILE A 243 -21.20 -4.25 8.08
CA ILE A 243 -20.69 -2.92 7.73
C ILE A 243 -21.85 -1.92 7.55
N ASP A 244 -22.99 -2.32 6.96
CA ASP A 244 -24.16 -1.45 6.82
C ASP A 244 -24.71 -0.98 8.17
N ALA A 245 -24.59 -1.81 9.20
CA ALA A 245 -24.95 -1.45 10.56
C ALA A 245 -23.87 -0.56 11.27
N MET A 246 -22.76 -0.26 10.60
CA MET A 246 -21.62 0.46 11.17
C MET A 246 -21.25 1.70 10.34
N PRO A 247 -21.99 2.83 10.43
CA PRO A 247 -21.68 4.05 9.67
C PRO A 247 -20.23 4.51 9.79
N GLN A 248 -19.63 4.34 10.98
CA GLN A 248 -18.23 4.69 11.22
C GLN A 248 -17.24 3.91 10.32
N THR A 249 -17.54 2.66 9.94
CA THR A 249 -16.71 1.89 9.01
C THR A 249 -16.92 2.38 7.57
N LYS A 250 -18.13 2.81 7.25
CA LYS A 250 -18.47 3.38 5.92
C LYS A 250 -17.79 4.72 5.65
N LEU A 251 -17.27 5.42 6.68
CA LEU A 251 -16.41 6.61 6.49
C LEU A 251 -15.21 6.33 5.57
N LEU A 252 -14.72 5.09 5.53
CA LEU A 252 -13.61 4.71 4.65
C LEU A 252 -13.98 4.77 3.15
N ALA A 253 -15.26 4.84 2.80
CA ALA A 253 -15.69 4.99 1.41
C ALA A 253 -15.21 6.31 0.78
N ILE A 254 -14.84 7.31 1.59
CA ILE A 254 -14.25 8.56 1.09
C ILE A 254 -12.97 8.34 0.26
N TRP A 255 -12.30 7.21 0.46
CA TRP A 255 -11.09 6.82 -0.26
C TRP A 255 -11.37 6.13 -1.60
N VAL A 256 -12.64 5.82 -1.88
CA VAL A 256 -13.06 5.25 -3.17
C VAL A 256 -13.21 6.38 -4.19
N PRO A 257 -12.73 6.25 -5.45
CA PRO A 257 -12.88 7.30 -6.46
C PRO A 257 -14.31 7.69 -6.74
N GLY A 258 -14.54 8.96 -7.06
CA GLY A 258 -15.89 9.51 -7.33
C GLY A 258 -16.63 8.82 -8.47
N GLU A 259 -15.92 8.30 -9.47
CA GLU A 259 -16.52 7.50 -10.55
C GLU A 259 -17.19 6.22 -10.03
N GLU A 260 -16.62 5.58 -9.02
CA GLU A 260 -17.20 4.40 -8.40
C GLU A 260 -18.45 4.75 -7.57
N TRP A 261 -18.44 5.90 -6.90
CA TRP A 261 -19.62 6.44 -6.21
C TRP A 261 -20.80 6.63 -7.18
N GLU A 262 -20.54 7.19 -8.37
CA GLU A 262 -21.58 7.37 -9.39
C GLU A 262 -22.16 6.04 -9.90
N ARG A 263 -21.32 5.02 -10.06
CA ARG A 263 -21.79 3.67 -10.44
C ARG A 263 -22.78 3.10 -9.41
N HIS A 264 -22.65 3.49 -8.15
CA HIS A 264 -23.57 3.13 -7.07
C HIS A 264 -24.74 4.12 -6.91
N GLY A 265 -24.83 5.17 -7.74
CA GLY A 265 -25.92 6.18 -7.69
C GLY A 265 -25.72 7.26 -6.63
N PHE A 266 -24.49 7.43 -6.12
CA PHE A 266 -24.14 8.42 -5.11
C PHE A 266 -23.16 9.45 -5.65
N THR A 267 -23.08 10.61 -4.98
CA THR A 267 -22.11 11.66 -5.30
C THR A 267 -21.03 11.68 -4.23
N HIS A 268 -19.79 11.59 -4.65
CA HIS A 268 -18.64 11.69 -3.74
C HIS A 268 -18.59 13.09 -3.09
N PRO A 269 -18.35 13.22 -1.76
CA PRO A 269 -18.31 14.53 -1.07
C PRO A 269 -17.29 15.51 -1.64
N ALA A 270 -16.16 15.03 -2.15
CA ALA A 270 -15.14 15.85 -2.82
C ALA A 270 -15.42 16.03 -4.35
N GLY A 271 -16.58 15.61 -4.84
CA GLY A 271 -16.98 15.74 -6.24
C GLY A 271 -16.68 14.51 -7.10
N ARG A 272 -17.28 14.48 -8.30
CA ARG A 272 -17.18 13.39 -9.28
C ARG A 272 -15.73 13.06 -9.68
N GLU A 273 -14.94 14.12 -9.87
CA GLU A 273 -13.55 14.01 -10.37
C GLU A 273 -12.57 13.56 -9.28
N SER A 274 -13.05 13.34 -8.04
CA SER A 274 -12.20 12.85 -6.97
C SER A 274 -11.60 11.50 -7.30
N ARG A 275 -10.30 11.39 -7.08
CA ARG A 275 -9.54 10.14 -7.20
C ARG A 275 -9.43 9.39 -5.88
N GLY A 276 -10.27 9.75 -4.90
CA GLY A 276 -10.29 9.14 -3.57
C GLY A 276 -8.96 9.32 -2.84
N LEU A 277 -8.31 8.23 -2.46
CA LEU A 277 -7.06 8.23 -1.69
C LEU A 277 -5.97 9.16 -2.26
N VAL A 278 -5.98 9.46 -3.56
CA VAL A 278 -4.92 10.29 -4.18
C VAL A 278 -5.06 11.76 -3.85
N ASP A 279 -6.28 12.30 -3.81
CA ASP A 279 -6.52 13.76 -3.77
C ASP A 279 -7.44 14.24 -2.66
N VAL A 280 -8.01 13.34 -1.87
CA VAL A 280 -8.81 13.70 -0.71
C VAL A 280 -7.90 14.05 0.47
N ILE A 281 -8.26 15.10 1.21
CA ILE A 281 -7.69 15.45 2.51
C ILE A 281 -8.85 15.43 3.50
N VAL A 282 -9.04 14.29 4.16
CA VAL A 282 -10.19 14.08 5.05
C VAL A 282 -10.18 15.06 6.23
N HIS A 283 -9.01 15.53 6.64
CA HIS A 283 -8.84 16.49 7.73
C HIS A 283 -9.43 17.88 7.42
N ASP A 284 -9.57 18.23 6.13
CA ASP A 284 -10.16 19.51 5.69
C ASP A 284 -11.68 19.39 5.44
N MET A 285 -12.27 18.21 5.61
CA MET A 285 -13.69 17.98 5.36
C MET A 285 -14.53 18.27 6.62
N ASP A 286 -15.80 18.62 6.40
CA ASP A 286 -16.75 18.76 7.51
C ASP A 286 -17.08 17.39 8.12
N PRO A 287 -16.80 17.15 9.42
CA PRO A 287 -17.02 15.86 10.03
C PRO A 287 -18.51 15.47 10.11
N GLN A 288 -19.43 16.43 10.18
CA GLN A 288 -20.86 16.13 10.18
C GLN A 288 -21.31 15.68 8.80
N GLN A 289 -20.84 16.34 7.74
CA GLN A 289 -21.11 15.92 6.36
C GLN A 289 -20.58 14.50 6.11
N LEU A 290 -19.39 14.17 6.63
CA LEU A 290 -18.84 12.81 6.50
C LEU A 290 -19.75 11.76 7.17
N LEU A 291 -20.29 12.06 8.35
CA LEU A 291 -21.22 11.16 9.04
C LEU A 291 -22.54 10.99 8.29
N ASP A 292 -23.15 12.10 7.85
CA ASP A 292 -24.42 12.09 7.10
C ASP A 292 -24.29 11.26 5.81
N VAL A 293 -23.15 11.40 5.13
CA VAL A 293 -22.84 10.62 3.93
C VAL A 293 -22.66 9.15 4.27
N ALA A 294 -21.88 8.82 5.31
CA ALA A 294 -21.67 7.44 5.73
C ALA A 294 -22.96 6.71 6.13
N GLU A 295 -23.95 7.43 6.69
CA GLU A 295 -25.26 6.86 6.98
C GLU A 295 -26.05 6.54 5.70
N SER A 296 -25.89 7.32 4.65
CA SER A 296 -26.69 7.24 3.42
C SER A 296 -26.20 6.21 2.39
N ILE A 297 -24.89 5.88 2.40
CA ILE A 297 -24.27 5.01 1.40
C ILE A 297 -24.35 3.51 1.79
N PRO A 298 -24.40 2.59 0.81
CA PRO A 298 -24.37 1.16 1.08
C PRO A 298 -22.93 0.68 1.36
N ALA A 299 -22.80 -0.39 2.15
CA ALA A 299 -21.53 -1.06 2.42
C ALA A 299 -20.83 -1.56 1.15
N THR A 300 -21.58 -1.88 0.09
CA THR A 300 -21.02 -2.34 -1.19
C THR A 300 -20.06 -1.34 -1.83
N LEU A 301 -20.18 -0.04 -1.50
CA LEU A 301 -19.23 0.96 -1.99
C LEU A 301 -17.80 0.71 -1.48
N LEU A 302 -17.63 0.10 -0.29
CA LEU A 302 -16.32 -0.27 0.24
C LEU A 302 -15.64 -1.40 -0.54
N GLU A 303 -16.34 -2.08 -1.42
CA GLU A 303 -15.72 -3.05 -2.33
C GLU A 303 -14.82 -2.37 -3.38
N GLY A 304 -14.96 -1.07 -3.58
CA GLY A 304 -14.00 -0.26 -4.34
C GLY A 304 -12.64 -0.11 -3.64
N LEU A 305 -12.57 -0.40 -2.34
CA LEU A 305 -11.36 -0.29 -1.53
C LEU A 305 -10.85 -1.66 -1.06
N PHE A 306 -11.73 -2.53 -0.52
CA PHE A 306 -11.37 -3.79 0.12
C PHE A 306 -11.74 -5.02 -0.69
N TYR A 307 -10.97 -6.11 -0.50
CA TYR A 307 -11.36 -7.47 -0.84
C TYR A 307 -12.09 -8.07 0.37
N LEU A 308 -13.41 -8.29 0.24
CA LEU A 308 -14.30 -8.71 1.33
C LEU A 308 -14.74 -10.16 1.11
N GLY A 309 -14.66 -11.00 2.13
CA GLY A 309 -15.19 -12.36 2.03
C GLY A 309 -14.64 -13.33 3.07
N ASN A 310 -15.02 -14.59 2.92
CA ASN A 310 -14.34 -15.69 3.59
C ASN A 310 -13.10 -16.14 2.78
N VAL A 311 -12.34 -17.08 3.32
CA VAL A 311 -11.11 -17.57 2.69
C VAL A 311 -11.36 -18.11 1.28
N ASP A 312 -12.42 -18.93 1.09
CA ASP A 312 -12.68 -19.57 -0.20
C ASP A 312 -13.11 -18.55 -1.27
N GLU A 313 -13.92 -17.54 -0.89
CA GLU A 313 -14.32 -16.43 -1.77
C GLU A 313 -13.11 -15.60 -2.19
N LEU A 314 -12.19 -15.31 -1.25
CA LEU A 314 -10.98 -14.53 -1.52
C LEU A 314 -9.97 -15.32 -2.36
N LEU A 315 -9.76 -16.60 -2.05
CA LEU A 315 -8.89 -17.48 -2.86
C LEU A 315 -9.42 -17.62 -4.29
N GLY A 316 -10.74 -17.77 -4.48
CA GLY A 316 -11.35 -17.76 -5.81
C GLY A 316 -11.11 -16.48 -6.60
N THR A 317 -11.10 -15.33 -5.89
CA THR A 317 -10.76 -14.03 -6.50
C THR A 317 -9.28 -13.98 -6.89
N PHE A 318 -8.37 -14.30 -5.96
CA PHE A 318 -6.93 -14.19 -6.22
C PHE A 318 -6.40 -15.27 -7.17
N GLU A 319 -7.08 -16.42 -7.31
CA GLU A 319 -6.78 -17.39 -8.36
C GLU A 319 -6.90 -16.79 -9.77
N GLN A 320 -7.88 -15.89 -10.00
CA GLN A 320 -8.00 -15.19 -11.28
C GLN A 320 -6.80 -14.26 -11.52
N PHE A 321 -6.32 -13.58 -10.49
CA PHE A 321 -5.09 -12.75 -10.60
C PHE A 321 -3.85 -13.62 -10.80
N ALA A 322 -3.75 -14.78 -10.15
CA ALA A 322 -2.66 -15.73 -10.38
C ALA A 322 -2.63 -16.18 -11.86
N LYS A 323 -3.79 -16.52 -12.43
CA LYS A 323 -3.92 -16.84 -13.86
C LYS A 323 -3.56 -15.66 -14.77
N ALA A 324 -3.80 -14.42 -14.32
CA ALA A 324 -3.40 -13.18 -14.99
C ALA A 324 -1.90 -12.85 -14.81
N GLY A 325 -1.16 -13.66 -14.06
CA GLY A 325 0.28 -13.59 -13.87
C GLY A 325 0.71 -12.79 -12.64
N LEU A 326 -0.10 -12.73 -11.58
CA LEU A 326 0.31 -12.22 -10.27
C LEU A 326 1.36 -13.15 -9.67
N GLU A 327 2.50 -12.58 -9.23
CA GLU A 327 3.65 -13.31 -8.69
C GLU A 327 3.84 -13.05 -7.18
N HIS A 328 3.42 -11.88 -6.69
CA HIS A 328 3.60 -11.47 -5.30
C HIS A 328 2.38 -10.67 -4.80
N ILE A 329 1.63 -11.22 -3.86
CA ILE A 329 0.54 -10.49 -3.20
C ILE A 329 1.01 -9.95 -1.85
N VAL A 330 0.76 -8.67 -1.59
CA VAL A 330 0.98 -8.04 -0.29
C VAL A 330 -0.37 -7.83 0.38
N VAL A 331 -0.67 -8.65 1.36
CA VAL A 331 -1.95 -8.62 2.09
C VAL A 331 -1.90 -7.54 3.17
N GLY A 332 -2.87 -6.63 3.16
CA GLY A 332 -3.16 -5.71 4.26
C GLY A 332 -4.36 -6.20 5.06
N ASP A 333 -4.16 -6.73 6.28
CA ASP A 333 -5.27 -7.14 7.12
C ASP A 333 -6.05 -5.91 7.61
N SER A 334 -7.23 -5.72 7.04
CA SER A 334 -8.16 -4.64 7.37
C SER A 334 -9.37 -5.12 8.19
N SER A 335 -9.37 -6.37 8.68
CA SER A 335 -10.50 -6.95 9.44
C SER A 335 -10.82 -6.16 10.71
N GLY A 336 -9.80 -5.53 11.32
CA GLY A 336 -9.99 -4.64 12.46
C GLY A 336 -10.88 -3.42 12.18
N SER A 337 -11.08 -3.02 10.93
CA SER A 337 -12.00 -1.92 10.57
C SER A 337 -13.47 -2.26 10.85
N VAL A 338 -13.81 -3.53 11.00
CA VAL A 338 -15.18 -4.02 11.21
C VAL A 338 -15.46 -4.42 12.66
N GLY A 339 -14.43 -4.68 13.46
CA GLY A 339 -14.66 -5.14 14.85
C GLY A 339 -13.46 -4.96 15.79
N GLY A 340 -12.47 -4.15 15.39
CA GLY A 340 -11.31 -3.86 16.23
C GLY A 340 -10.47 -5.10 16.54
N LEU A 341 -9.89 -5.13 17.74
CA LEU A 341 -9.01 -6.21 18.20
C LEU A 341 -9.73 -7.58 18.25
N ALA A 342 -10.99 -7.59 18.61
CA ALA A 342 -11.77 -8.83 18.70
C ALA A 342 -11.90 -9.51 17.33
N GLU A 343 -12.19 -8.73 16.27
CA GLU A 343 -12.29 -9.25 14.90
C GLU A 343 -10.95 -9.75 14.38
N ILE A 344 -9.86 -9.02 14.65
CA ILE A 344 -8.51 -9.46 14.27
C ILE A 344 -8.18 -10.81 14.92
N ALA A 345 -8.53 -10.97 16.20
CA ALA A 345 -8.29 -12.21 16.95
C ALA A 345 -9.15 -13.37 16.44
N GLU A 346 -10.44 -13.11 16.14
CA GLU A 346 -11.37 -14.12 15.60
C GLU A 346 -10.93 -14.56 14.19
N CYS A 347 -10.47 -13.61 13.34
CA CYS A 347 -10.07 -13.88 11.98
C CYS A 347 -8.63 -14.45 11.85
N ALA A 348 -7.82 -14.49 12.91
CA ALA A 348 -6.42 -14.92 12.82
C ALA A 348 -6.22 -16.33 12.22
N PRO A 349 -7.00 -17.38 12.58
CA PRO A 349 -6.88 -18.69 11.94
C PRO A 349 -7.24 -18.68 10.45
N GLU A 350 -8.24 -17.87 10.07
CA GLU A 350 -8.67 -17.73 8.67
C GLU A 350 -7.64 -16.96 7.86
N MET A 351 -6.96 -15.97 8.46
CA MET A 351 -5.86 -15.25 7.82
C MET A 351 -4.68 -16.20 7.54
N GLN A 352 -4.35 -17.12 8.45
CA GLN A 352 -3.37 -18.18 8.22
C GLN A 352 -3.76 -19.04 7.02
N ARG A 353 -5.03 -19.53 7.00
CA ARG A 353 -5.55 -20.34 5.87
C ARG A 353 -5.51 -19.58 4.55
N LEU A 354 -5.80 -18.26 4.57
CA LEU A 354 -5.69 -17.42 3.37
C LEU A 354 -4.26 -17.36 2.88
N CYS A 355 -3.28 -17.09 3.76
CA CYS A 355 -1.86 -17.04 3.39
C CYS A 355 -1.38 -18.38 2.82
N ASP A 356 -1.73 -19.51 3.45
CA ASP A 356 -1.39 -20.85 2.97
C ASP A 356 -1.99 -21.14 1.58
N GLY A 357 -3.26 -20.78 1.39
CA GLY A 357 -3.95 -20.92 0.11
C GLY A 357 -3.34 -20.04 -1.00
N LEU A 358 -2.99 -18.79 -0.68
CA LEU A 358 -2.31 -17.87 -1.61
C LEU A 358 -0.93 -18.39 -2.01
N ALA A 359 -0.16 -18.93 -1.06
CA ALA A 359 1.15 -19.50 -1.35
C ALA A 359 1.05 -20.74 -2.26
N ALA A 360 -0.08 -21.47 -2.25
CA ALA A 360 -0.33 -22.61 -3.10
C ALA A 360 -0.78 -22.25 -4.55
N LEU A 361 -1.22 -21.02 -4.79
CA LEU A 361 -1.54 -20.49 -6.14
C LEU A 361 -0.25 -20.11 -6.89
#